data_96af302c4cad28368d85470bb7f1bb03
#
_entry.id   96af302c4cad28368d85470bb7f1bb03
#
_cell.length_a   1.000
_cell.length_b   1.000
_cell.length_c   1.000
_cell.angle_alpha   90.00
_cell.angle_beta   90.00
_cell.angle_gamma   90.00
#
_symmetry.space_group_name_H-M   'P 1'
#
loop_
_entity.id
_entity.type
_entity.pdbx_description
1 polymer ?
#
loop_
_entity_poly.entity_id
_entity_poly.type
_entity_poly.pdbx_seq_one_letter_code
_entity_poly.pdbx_strand_id
1 'polypeptide(L)'
;VKVAGLFKDKKHEDEEKSGRKAGSGEERFLALLKNLPEFSYVIFELHGKADKRKKLYKAISSAGQVMEAEPIRASNIGDWLQGRLQELNKEMDRHAYEYFVGAVSSMQSVNLGFLSKELEKLALFMGPGQRKISREHLLQVFSDVPEISSFAMLNAIGDRNTAKALKLFRRQLENGVYFVLIVGMLARQVRLWWLAQELQARGIRGRSLATHLGQPPFIAEKTGREAATFPAGALKNALLALSEADYVLKTGQGDIVELEAIIISLGNREAGTL
;
A
#
# COMPACT_ATOMS: atom_id res chain seq x y z
N VAL A 1 14.97 -0.60 24.44
CA VAL A 1 14.95 -2.06 24.62
C VAL A 1 13.87 -2.64 23.71
N LYS A 2 14.24 -3.54 22.76
CA LYS A 2 13.25 -4.20 21.89
C LYS A 2 12.49 -5.26 22.71
N VAL A 3 11.21 -5.01 22.96
CA VAL A 3 10.37 -5.85 23.85
C VAL A 3 9.44 -6.77 23.04
N ALA A 4 9.77 -7.08 21.79
CA ALA A 4 8.89 -7.82 20.87
C ALA A 4 8.45 -9.22 21.42
N GLY A 5 9.27 -9.88 22.21
CA GLY A 5 8.94 -11.19 22.80
C GLY A 5 7.94 -11.15 23.96
N LEU A 6 7.81 -10.03 24.67
CA LEU A 6 6.92 -9.88 25.83
C LEU A 6 5.43 -9.70 25.45
N PHE A 7 5.16 -9.33 24.19
CA PHE A 7 3.81 -9.00 23.71
C PHE A 7 3.25 -10.01 22.68
N LYS A 8 4.05 -10.99 22.21
CA LYS A 8 3.58 -12.01 21.26
C LYS A 8 2.81 -13.13 21.96
N ASP A 9 1.72 -13.59 21.34
CA ASP A 9 0.97 -14.78 21.76
C ASP A 9 1.84 -16.04 21.59
N LYS A 10 1.78 -16.95 22.59
CA LYS A 10 2.35 -18.29 22.54
C LYS A 10 1.59 -19.19 21.55
N LYS A 11 1.77 -19.01 20.25
CA LYS A 11 1.28 -19.94 19.24
C LYS A 11 2.35 -20.26 18.20
N HIS A 12 3.50 -20.68 18.59
CA HIS A 12 4.52 -21.43 17.83
C HIS A 12 5.84 -21.37 18.61
N GLU A 13 5.98 -22.24 19.56
CA GLU A 13 7.26 -22.72 20.08
C GLU A 13 6.95 -23.94 20.94
N ASP A 14 6.72 -25.08 20.30
CA ASP A 14 7.06 -26.38 20.88
C ASP A 14 8.51 -26.68 20.51
N GLU A 15 9.26 -27.07 21.56
CA GLU A 15 10.64 -27.56 21.60
C GLU A 15 11.68 -26.51 22.04
N GLU A 16 11.75 -26.34 23.39
CA GLU A 16 12.98 -26.62 24.13
C GLU A 16 12.71 -26.57 25.65
N LYS A 17 12.73 -27.73 26.25
CA LYS A 17 12.63 -27.91 27.71
C LYS A 17 13.89 -27.39 28.39
N SER A 18 13.78 -26.27 29.10
CA SER A 18 14.61 -26.03 30.27
C SER A 18 13.80 -25.21 31.27
N GLY A 19 13.44 -25.87 32.37
CA GLY A 19 12.64 -25.32 33.46
C GLY A 19 13.34 -24.19 34.18
N ARG A 20 13.04 -22.93 33.76
CA ARG A 20 13.27 -21.76 34.59
C ARG A 20 11.95 -21.00 34.72
N LYS A 21 11.52 -20.79 35.97
CA LYS A 21 10.31 -20.10 36.40
C LYS A 21 10.16 -18.76 35.65
N ALA A 22 9.38 -18.75 34.56
CA ALA A 22 9.08 -17.55 33.76
C ALA A 22 8.33 -16.45 34.57
N GLY A 23 7.69 -16.79 35.69
CA GLY A 23 6.98 -15.83 36.57
C GLY A 23 7.87 -14.82 37.28
N SER A 24 9.11 -15.19 37.65
CA SER A 24 9.93 -14.29 38.49
C SER A 24 10.53 -13.10 37.72
N GLY A 25 10.72 -13.20 36.39
CA GLY A 25 11.30 -12.12 35.57
C GLY A 25 10.28 -11.05 35.23
N GLU A 26 9.06 -11.44 34.86
CA GLU A 26 7.97 -10.50 34.58
C GLU A 26 7.55 -9.72 35.83
N GLU A 27 7.44 -10.40 36.99
CA GLU A 27 7.09 -9.76 38.24
C GLU A 27 8.15 -8.75 38.71
N ARG A 28 9.43 -9.10 38.58
CA ARG A 28 10.55 -8.18 38.87
C ARG A 28 10.53 -6.97 37.95
N PHE A 29 10.26 -7.20 36.66
CA PHE A 29 10.18 -6.11 35.69
C PHE A 29 8.99 -5.17 35.95
N LEU A 30 7.84 -5.72 36.30
CA LEU A 30 6.66 -4.93 36.72
C LEU A 30 6.92 -4.14 38.00
N ALA A 31 7.68 -4.69 38.96
CA ALA A 31 8.09 -3.99 40.17
C ALA A 31 9.06 -2.83 39.88
N LEU A 32 9.99 -3.02 38.94
CA LEU A 32 10.90 -1.96 38.48
C LEU A 32 10.15 -0.82 37.78
N LEU A 33 9.14 -1.13 36.97
CA LEU A 33 8.32 -0.10 36.30
C LEU A 33 7.54 0.76 37.28
N LYS A 34 7.13 0.20 38.42
CA LYS A 34 6.40 0.94 39.47
C LYS A 34 7.30 1.87 40.29
N ASN A 35 8.60 1.58 40.35
CA ASN A 35 9.58 2.27 41.16
C ASN A 35 10.69 2.92 40.32
N LEU A 36 10.33 3.42 39.13
CA LEU A 36 11.28 4.14 38.29
C LEU A 36 11.71 5.45 38.96
N PRO A 37 13.02 5.76 39.02
CA PRO A 37 13.49 7.06 39.49
C PRO A 37 12.94 8.20 38.62
N GLU A 38 12.67 9.35 39.18
CA GLU A 38 12.08 10.52 38.51
C GLU A 38 12.90 11.01 37.29
N PHE A 39 14.22 10.74 37.31
CA PHE A 39 15.11 11.09 36.19
C PHE A 39 15.15 10.05 35.08
N SER A 40 14.39 8.94 35.18
CA SER A 40 14.42 7.83 34.22
C SER A 40 13.22 7.85 33.30
N TYR A 41 13.49 7.85 32.00
CA TYR A 41 12.47 7.73 30.94
C TYR A 41 12.63 6.39 30.25
N VAL A 42 11.57 5.58 30.24
CA VAL A 42 11.56 4.28 29.57
C VAL A 42 10.58 4.32 28.42
N ILE A 43 11.06 4.08 27.18
CA ILE A 43 10.25 4.04 25.98
C ILE A 43 10.16 2.59 25.50
N PHE A 44 8.92 2.09 25.39
CA PHE A 44 8.63 0.76 24.82
C PHE A 44 8.15 0.95 23.38
N GLU A 45 8.84 0.35 22.43
CA GLU A 45 8.44 0.31 21.04
C GLU A 45 7.99 -1.10 20.68
N LEU A 46 6.77 -1.22 20.16
CA LEU A 46 6.19 -2.47 19.71
C LEU A 46 5.75 -2.36 18.24
N HIS A 47 6.36 -3.14 17.37
CA HIS A 47 5.90 -3.30 16.00
C HIS A 47 4.76 -4.31 15.95
N GLY A 48 3.53 -3.82 15.75
CA GLY A 48 2.30 -4.62 15.69
C GLY A 48 1.30 -4.27 16.80
N LYS A 49 0.24 -5.06 16.91
CA LYS A 49 -0.80 -4.82 17.90
C LYS A 49 -0.39 -5.33 19.28
N ALA A 50 -0.56 -4.48 20.29
CA ALA A 50 -0.37 -4.86 21.68
C ALA A 50 -1.59 -5.63 22.22
N ASP A 51 -1.35 -6.72 22.96
CA ASP A 51 -2.43 -7.37 23.71
C ASP A 51 -2.74 -6.55 24.98
N LYS A 52 -3.82 -5.78 24.92
CA LYS A 52 -4.27 -4.89 26.00
C LYS A 52 -4.68 -5.64 27.29
N ARG A 53 -4.85 -6.97 27.23
CA ARG A 53 -5.22 -7.81 28.38
C ARG A 53 -3.99 -8.14 29.25
N LYS A 54 -2.79 -8.07 28.68
CA LYS A 54 -1.55 -8.43 29.39
C LYS A 54 -1.25 -7.49 30.55
N LYS A 55 -0.74 -8.07 31.66
CA LYS A 55 -0.35 -7.32 32.87
C LYS A 55 0.65 -6.20 32.55
N LEU A 56 1.61 -6.47 31.66
CA LEU A 56 2.62 -5.51 31.24
C LEU A 56 1.99 -4.30 30.54
N TYR A 57 1.05 -4.51 29.59
CA TYR A 57 0.35 -3.41 28.93
C TYR A 57 -0.39 -2.53 29.94
N LYS A 58 -1.14 -3.15 30.87
CA LYS A 58 -1.89 -2.44 31.91
C LYS A 58 -0.97 -1.66 32.85
N ALA A 59 0.18 -2.23 33.22
CA ALA A 59 1.17 -1.55 34.07
C ALA A 59 1.78 -0.33 33.37
N ILE A 60 2.15 -0.45 32.09
CA ILE A 60 2.67 0.67 31.29
C ILE A 60 1.60 1.75 31.13
N SER A 61 0.37 1.35 30.78
CA SER A 61 -0.75 2.29 30.58
C SER A 61 -1.15 3.03 31.86
N SER A 62 -0.94 2.43 33.04
CA SER A 62 -1.22 3.09 34.33
C SER A 62 -0.09 3.99 34.84
N ALA A 63 1.16 3.70 34.45
CA ALA A 63 2.35 4.44 34.91
C ALA A 63 2.82 5.51 33.90
N GLY A 64 2.33 5.49 32.67
CA GLY A 64 2.78 6.39 31.61
C GLY A 64 1.75 6.56 30.51
N GLN A 65 2.20 7.07 29.36
CA GLN A 65 1.38 7.31 28.18
C GLN A 65 1.58 6.21 27.14
N VAL A 66 0.50 5.68 26.59
CA VAL A 66 0.51 4.76 25.46
C VAL A 66 0.08 5.50 24.20
N MET A 67 0.94 5.51 23.19
CA MET A 67 0.63 6.05 21.86
C MET A 67 0.45 4.89 20.88
N GLU A 68 -0.72 4.79 20.28
CA GLU A 68 -0.98 3.81 19.22
C GLU A 68 -0.87 4.51 17.86
N ALA A 69 0.12 4.10 17.05
CA ALA A 69 0.31 4.56 15.69
C ALA A 69 -0.22 3.49 14.72
N GLU A 70 -1.49 3.54 14.38
CA GLU A 70 -2.06 2.63 13.39
C GLU A 70 -1.67 3.06 11.97
N PRO A 71 -1.39 2.09 11.07
CA PRO A 71 -1.18 2.41 9.66
C PRO A 71 -2.41 3.11 9.08
N ILE A 72 -2.18 4.23 8.41
CA ILE A 72 -3.25 4.94 7.70
C ILE A 72 -3.77 4.06 6.56
N ARG A 73 -5.09 3.93 6.47
CA ARG A 73 -5.73 3.33 5.29
C ARG A 73 -5.67 4.31 4.13
N ALA A 74 -5.52 3.80 2.93
CA ALA A 74 -5.49 4.63 1.72
C ALA A 74 -6.73 5.53 1.57
N SER A 75 -7.90 5.09 2.09
CA SER A 75 -9.12 5.90 2.14
C SER A 75 -9.00 7.18 2.98
N ASN A 76 -8.10 7.19 3.97
CA ASN A 76 -7.95 8.28 4.94
C ASN A 76 -6.69 9.12 4.69
N ILE A 77 -5.99 8.87 3.57
CA ILE A 77 -4.75 9.59 3.23
C ILE A 77 -4.99 11.08 2.97
N GLY A 78 -6.22 11.46 2.61
CA GLY A 78 -6.57 12.83 2.27
C GLY A 78 -6.33 13.82 3.40
N ASP A 79 -6.76 13.49 4.61
CA ASP A 79 -6.61 14.37 5.79
C ASP A 79 -5.13 14.56 6.15
N TRP A 80 -4.35 13.46 6.12
CA TRP A 80 -2.91 13.52 6.34
C TRP A 80 -2.21 14.36 5.26
N LEU A 81 -2.56 14.16 3.98
CA LEU A 81 -2.01 14.93 2.87
C LEU A 81 -2.28 16.42 3.03
N GLN A 82 -3.50 16.79 3.39
CA GLN A 82 -3.89 18.19 3.59
C GLN A 82 -3.06 18.84 4.70
N GLY A 83 -2.90 18.18 5.85
CA GLY A 83 -2.06 18.67 6.93
C GLY A 83 -0.60 18.84 6.48
N ARG A 84 -0.05 17.85 5.74
CA ARG A 84 1.33 17.91 5.26
C ARG A 84 1.56 19.01 4.23
N LEU A 85 0.61 19.24 3.34
CA LEU A 85 0.67 20.34 2.37
C LEU A 85 0.63 21.71 3.05
N GLN A 86 -0.16 21.87 4.11
CA GLN A 86 -0.21 23.10 4.90
C GLN A 86 1.15 23.41 5.55
N GLU A 87 1.80 22.40 6.17
CA GLU A 87 3.15 22.53 6.75
C GLU A 87 4.18 22.95 5.70
N LEU A 88 4.07 22.46 4.47
CA LEU A 88 4.95 22.80 3.34
C LEU A 88 4.57 24.11 2.64
N ASN A 89 3.51 24.78 3.06
CA ASN A 89 2.93 25.95 2.40
C ASN A 89 2.63 25.70 0.90
N LYS A 90 2.08 24.53 0.61
CA LYS A 90 1.69 24.08 -0.73
C LYS A 90 0.22 23.72 -0.79
N GLU A 91 -0.32 23.69 -2.00
CA GLU A 91 -1.69 23.27 -2.33
C GLU A 91 -1.63 22.31 -3.51
N MET A 92 -2.54 21.35 -3.57
CA MET A 92 -2.69 20.47 -4.74
C MET A 92 -3.91 20.85 -5.55
N ASP A 93 -3.78 20.89 -6.89
CA ASP A 93 -4.96 20.95 -7.73
C ASP A 93 -5.70 19.59 -7.70
N ARG A 94 -6.93 19.59 -8.18
CA ARG A 94 -7.80 18.41 -8.16
C ARG A 94 -7.16 17.22 -8.89
N HIS A 95 -6.54 17.43 -10.04
CA HIS A 95 -5.93 16.36 -10.83
C HIS A 95 -4.68 15.78 -10.17
N ALA A 96 -3.86 16.63 -9.54
CA ALA A 96 -2.72 16.20 -8.74
C ALA A 96 -3.18 15.40 -7.51
N TYR A 97 -4.20 15.86 -6.80
CA TYR A 97 -4.79 15.18 -5.65
C TYR A 97 -5.32 13.79 -6.03
N GLU A 98 -6.15 13.72 -7.06
CA GLU A 98 -6.72 12.44 -7.55
C GLU A 98 -5.62 11.47 -7.98
N TYR A 99 -4.57 11.98 -8.63
CA TYR A 99 -3.42 11.17 -9.03
C TYR A 99 -2.63 10.65 -7.82
N PHE A 100 -2.30 11.52 -6.87
CA PHE A 100 -1.55 11.16 -5.66
C PHE A 100 -2.31 10.12 -4.82
N VAL A 101 -3.58 10.39 -4.51
CA VAL A 101 -4.41 9.47 -3.72
C VAL A 101 -4.61 8.14 -4.44
N GLY A 102 -4.75 8.16 -5.77
CA GLY A 102 -4.82 6.96 -6.60
C GLY A 102 -3.55 6.12 -6.51
N ALA A 103 -2.39 6.75 -6.65
CA ALA A 103 -1.10 6.08 -6.52
C ALA A 103 -0.90 5.46 -5.13
N VAL A 104 -1.18 6.22 -4.07
CA VAL A 104 -1.11 5.71 -2.69
C VAL A 104 -2.09 4.56 -2.45
N SER A 105 -3.29 4.62 -3.02
CA SER A 105 -4.29 3.55 -2.91
C SER A 105 -3.88 2.26 -3.62
N SER A 106 -2.98 2.34 -4.59
CA SER A 106 -2.42 1.17 -5.28
C SER A 106 -1.27 0.51 -4.50
N MET A 107 -0.67 1.19 -3.53
CA MET A 107 0.42 0.65 -2.71
C MET A 107 -0.07 -0.49 -1.80
N GLN A 108 0.78 -1.48 -1.55
CA GLN A 108 0.49 -2.56 -0.61
C GLN A 108 0.48 -2.08 0.85
N SER A 109 1.37 -1.15 1.16
CA SER A 109 1.46 -0.49 2.46
C SER A 109 1.78 0.98 2.28
N VAL A 110 1.15 1.83 3.08
CA VAL A 110 1.37 3.27 3.05
C VAL A 110 2.44 3.64 4.07
N ASN A 111 3.61 4.06 3.61
CA ASN A 111 4.68 4.58 4.47
C ASN A 111 4.63 6.11 4.47
N LEU A 112 4.07 6.70 5.54
CA LEU A 112 3.91 8.14 5.66
C LEU A 112 5.24 8.90 5.73
N GLY A 113 6.26 8.29 6.36
CA GLY A 113 7.60 8.89 6.42
C GLY A 113 8.24 9.02 5.03
N PHE A 114 8.07 7.99 4.20
CA PHE A 114 8.50 8.04 2.81
C PHE A 114 7.73 9.11 2.01
N LEU A 115 6.39 9.08 2.08
CA LEU A 115 5.56 10.06 1.38
C LEU A 115 5.84 11.50 1.83
N SER A 116 6.12 11.71 3.11
CA SER A 116 6.51 13.02 3.65
C SER A 116 7.78 13.53 3.00
N LYS A 117 8.82 12.70 2.90
CA LYS A 117 10.10 13.07 2.24
C LYS A 117 9.92 13.36 0.75
N GLU A 118 9.09 12.58 0.07
CA GLU A 118 8.80 12.82 -1.34
C GLU A 118 8.03 14.15 -1.55
N LEU A 119 7.10 14.50 -0.66
CA LEU A 119 6.42 15.79 -0.70
C LEU A 119 7.37 16.96 -0.35
N GLU A 120 8.30 16.77 0.57
CA GLU A 120 9.37 17.76 0.84
C GLU A 120 10.26 17.98 -0.39
N LYS A 121 10.69 16.90 -1.04
CA LYS A 121 11.46 16.97 -2.29
C LYS A 121 10.69 17.72 -3.38
N LEU A 122 9.39 17.46 -3.51
CA LEU A 122 8.52 18.18 -4.44
C LEU A 122 8.42 19.66 -4.10
N ALA A 123 8.27 20.00 -2.83
CA ALA A 123 8.19 21.40 -2.38
C ALA A 123 9.49 22.16 -2.64
N LEU A 124 10.65 21.51 -2.45
CA LEU A 124 11.97 22.06 -2.77
C LEU A 124 12.16 22.25 -4.27
N PHE A 125 11.75 21.26 -5.08
CA PHE A 125 11.81 21.34 -6.54
C PHE A 125 11.01 22.53 -7.10
N MET A 126 9.82 22.77 -6.54
CA MET A 126 8.98 23.91 -6.96
C MET A 126 9.47 25.26 -6.48
N GLY A 127 10.24 25.29 -5.40
CA GLY A 127 10.68 26.53 -4.77
C GLY A 127 9.58 27.26 -3.99
N PRO A 128 9.93 28.38 -3.29
CA PRO A 128 9.01 29.07 -2.40
C PRO A 128 7.91 29.85 -3.12
N GLY A 129 8.14 30.29 -4.34
CA GLY A 129 7.23 31.14 -5.12
C GLY A 129 6.04 30.36 -5.73
N GLN A 130 6.15 29.05 -5.91
CA GLN A 130 5.13 28.24 -6.53
C GLN A 130 4.38 27.40 -5.48
N ARG A 131 3.13 27.77 -5.19
CA ARG A 131 2.33 27.09 -4.16
C ARG A 131 1.53 25.91 -4.71
N LYS A 132 1.02 26.02 -5.94
CA LYS A 132 0.07 25.07 -6.51
C LYS A 132 0.76 23.91 -7.21
N ILE A 133 0.64 22.71 -6.65
CA ILE A 133 1.15 21.46 -7.20
C ILE A 133 0.18 20.99 -8.31
N SER A 134 0.70 20.77 -9.51
CA SER A 134 -0.02 20.13 -10.61
C SER A 134 0.39 18.66 -10.75
N ARG A 135 -0.35 17.92 -11.57
CA ARG A 135 -0.01 16.53 -11.90
C ARG A 135 1.37 16.39 -12.55
N GLU A 136 1.76 17.38 -13.37
CA GLU A 136 3.07 17.39 -14.03
C GLU A 136 4.21 17.47 -13.03
N HIS A 137 4.09 18.28 -11.98
CA HIS A 137 5.06 18.34 -10.89
C HIS A 137 5.21 16.99 -10.18
N LEU A 138 4.09 16.30 -9.92
CA LEU A 138 4.13 14.94 -9.35
C LEU A 138 4.88 13.97 -10.27
N LEU A 139 4.56 13.98 -11.57
CA LEU A 139 5.19 13.10 -12.55
C LEU A 139 6.70 13.33 -12.68
N GLN A 140 7.15 14.58 -12.54
CA GLN A 140 8.58 14.93 -12.61
C GLN A 140 9.35 14.44 -11.38
N VAL A 141 8.80 14.62 -10.19
CA VAL A 141 9.52 14.33 -8.94
C VAL A 141 9.36 12.87 -8.51
N PHE A 142 8.18 12.28 -8.75
CA PHE A 142 7.86 10.92 -8.33
C PHE A 142 8.07 9.86 -9.41
N SER A 143 8.65 10.23 -10.58
CA SER A 143 8.86 9.29 -11.70
C SER A 143 9.71 8.08 -11.33
N ASP A 144 10.64 8.26 -10.39
CA ASP A 144 11.57 7.23 -9.96
C ASP A 144 11.06 6.41 -8.75
N VAL A 145 9.86 6.73 -8.26
CA VAL A 145 9.19 5.95 -7.21
C VAL A 145 8.50 4.75 -7.86
N PRO A 146 8.94 3.51 -7.59
CA PRO A 146 8.44 2.32 -8.28
C PRO A 146 6.92 2.17 -8.21
N GLU A 147 6.32 2.45 -7.05
CA GLU A 147 4.88 2.34 -6.84
C GLU A 147 4.11 3.36 -7.68
N ILE A 148 4.63 4.57 -7.85
CA ILE A 148 3.99 5.63 -8.62
C ILE A 148 4.16 5.39 -10.12
N SER A 149 5.34 4.92 -10.55
CA SER A 149 5.55 4.52 -11.94
C SER A 149 4.68 3.33 -12.33
N SER A 150 4.51 2.35 -11.43
CA SER A 150 3.60 1.22 -11.62
C SER A 150 2.14 1.67 -11.69
N PHE A 151 1.74 2.65 -10.87
CA PHE A 151 0.40 3.24 -10.97
C PHE A 151 0.15 3.91 -12.33
N ALA A 152 1.15 4.58 -12.89
CA ALA A 152 1.06 5.15 -14.24
C ALA A 152 0.86 4.07 -15.30
N MET A 153 1.53 2.91 -15.17
CA MET A 153 1.35 1.75 -16.03
C MET A 153 -0.07 1.16 -15.89
N LEU A 154 -0.55 0.97 -14.66
CA LEU A 154 -1.90 0.47 -14.39
C LEU A 154 -2.99 1.38 -14.98
N ASN A 155 -2.82 2.71 -14.88
CA ASN A 155 -3.71 3.67 -15.55
C ASN A 155 -3.69 3.50 -17.07
N ALA A 156 -2.51 3.31 -17.67
CA ALA A 156 -2.43 3.10 -19.11
C ALA A 156 -3.14 1.81 -19.57
N ILE A 157 -3.11 0.74 -18.73
CA ILE A 157 -3.88 -0.49 -18.99
C ILE A 157 -5.39 -0.21 -18.86
N GLY A 158 -5.83 0.47 -17.80
CA GLY A 158 -7.24 0.85 -17.62
C GLY A 158 -7.78 1.74 -18.74
N ASP A 159 -6.93 2.64 -19.27
CA ASP A 159 -7.23 3.49 -20.42
C ASP A 159 -7.12 2.72 -21.77
N ARG A 160 -6.82 1.42 -21.77
CA ARG A 160 -6.60 0.57 -22.96
C ARG A 160 -5.49 1.10 -23.88
N ASN A 161 -4.49 1.75 -23.32
CA ASN A 161 -3.31 2.26 -24.03
C ASN A 161 -2.13 1.30 -23.85
N THR A 162 -2.17 0.19 -24.61
CA THR A 162 -1.20 -0.91 -24.56
C THR A 162 0.23 -0.42 -24.81
N ALA A 163 0.43 0.44 -25.81
CA ALA A 163 1.75 0.93 -26.16
C ALA A 163 2.39 1.72 -25.00
N LYS A 164 1.61 2.60 -24.34
CA LYS A 164 2.06 3.34 -23.17
C LYS A 164 2.31 2.42 -21.97
N ALA A 165 1.44 1.44 -21.76
CA ALA A 165 1.59 0.47 -20.66
C ALA A 165 2.89 -0.33 -20.80
N LEU A 166 3.18 -0.88 -21.97
CA LEU A 166 4.42 -1.62 -22.26
C LEU A 166 5.67 -0.74 -22.13
N LYS A 167 5.63 0.52 -22.63
CA LYS A 167 6.74 1.46 -22.46
C LYS A 167 7.05 1.71 -20.98
N LEU A 168 6.00 1.90 -20.16
CA LEU A 168 6.16 2.13 -18.72
C LEU A 168 6.62 0.86 -17.99
N PHE A 169 6.16 -0.31 -18.40
CA PHE A 169 6.59 -1.60 -17.88
C PHE A 169 8.09 -1.82 -18.12
N ARG A 170 8.56 -1.68 -19.37
CA ARG A 170 9.97 -1.85 -19.72
C ARG A 170 10.88 -0.88 -18.96
N ARG A 171 10.46 0.40 -18.88
CA ARG A 171 11.19 1.41 -18.10
C ARG A 171 11.36 1.03 -16.64
N GLN A 172 10.35 0.40 -16.03
CA GLN A 172 10.45 -0.06 -14.64
C GLN A 172 11.49 -1.17 -14.48
N LEU A 173 11.56 -2.10 -15.43
CA LEU A 173 12.57 -3.17 -15.43
C LEU A 173 13.97 -2.60 -15.64
N GLU A 174 14.15 -1.65 -16.57
CA GLU A 174 15.41 -0.92 -16.80
C GLU A 174 15.87 -0.18 -15.53
N ASN A 175 14.93 0.36 -14.75
CA ASN A 175 15.21 1.02 -13.47
C ASN A 175 15.41 0.00 -12.31
N GLY A 176 15.49 -1.30 -12.60
CA GLY A 176 15.76 -2.33 -11.59
C GLY A 176 14.57 -2.69 -10.71
N VAL A 177 13.34 -2.31 -11.08
CA VAL A 177 12.15 -2.72 -10.31
C VAL A 177 11.95 -4.22 -10.43
N TYR A 178 11.91 -4.90 -9.29
CA TYR A 178 11.78 -6.34 -9.26
C TYR A 178 10.40 -6.79 -9.75
N PHE A 179 10.36 -7.73 -10.68
CA PHE A 179 9.13 -8.18 -11.35
C PHE A 179 8.02 -8.63 -10.39
N VAL A 180 8.37 -9.23 -9.24
CA VAL A 180 7.38 -9.67 -8.23
C VAL A 180 6.53 -8.51 -7.71
N LEU A 181 7.13 -7.31 -7.58
CA LEU A 181 6.38 -6.12 -7.20
C LEU A 181 5.37 -5.75 -8.29
N ILE A 182 5.78 -5.78 -9.55
CA ILE A 182 4.93 -5.47 -10.71
C ILE A 182 3.78 -6.48 -10.81
N VAL A 183 4.07 -7.78 -10.69
CA VAL A 183 3.05 -8.85 -10.68
C VAL A 183 2.04 -8.63 -9.56
N GLY A 184 2.53 -8.34 -8.33
CA GLY A 184 1.67 -8.09 -7.19
C GLY A 184 0.72 -6.90 -7.39
N MET A 185 1.22 -5.80 -7.98
CA MET A 185 0.42 -4.61 -8.28
C MET A 185 -0.58 -4.86 -9.41
N LEU A 186 -0.18 -5.54 -10.48
CA LEU A 186 -1.08 -5.96 -11.57
C LEU A 186 -2.20 -6.86 -11.05
N ALA A 187 -1.86 -7.90 -10.29
CA ALA A 187 -2.83 -8.85 -9.75
C ALA A 187 -3.84 -8.16 -8.80
N ARG A 188 -3.36 -7.20 -7.99
CA ARG A 188 -4.25 -6.40 -7.14
C ARG A 188 -5.22 -5.55 -7.97
N GLN A 189 -4.72 -4.85 -8.98
CA GLN A 189 -5.54 -3.98 -9.82
C GLN A 189 -6.56 -4.78 -10.64
N VAL A 190 -6.15 -5.91 -11.23
CA VAL A 190 -7.05 -6.80 -11.99
C VAL A 190 -8.16 -7.35 -11.09
N ARG A 191 -7.85 -7.72 -9.83
CA ARG A 191 -8.87 -8.12 -8.84
C ARG A 191 -9.86 -6.99 -8.54
N LEU A 192 -9.39 -5.74 -8.42
CA LEU A 192 -10.27 -4.59 -8.20
C LEU A 192 -11.19 -4.34 -9.39
N TRP A 193 -10.67 -4.43 -10.63
CA TRP A 193 -11.50 -4.33 -11.83
C TRP A 193 -12.52 -5.45 -11.90
N TRP A 194 -12.11 -6.70 -11.66
CA TRP A 194 -13.02 -7.83 -11.68
C TRP A 194 -14.11 -7.72 -10.62
N LEU A 195 -13.74 -7.38 -9.38
CA LEU A 195 -14.71 -7.17 -8.32
C LEU A 195 -15.67 -6.02 -8.65
N ALA A 196 -15.17 -4.93 -9.22
CA ALA A 196 -16.03 -3.83 -9.67
C ALA A 196 -17.01 -4.25 -10.75
N GLN A 197 -16.58 -5.07 -11.72
CA GLN A 197 -17.43 -5.62 -12.79
C GLN A 197 -18.54 -6.51 -12.21
N GLU A 198 -18.21 -7.42 -11.30
CA GLU A 198 -19.16 -8.29 -10.61
C GLU A 198 -20.19 -7.51 -9.77
N LEU A 199 -19.73 -6.50 -9.03
CA LEU A 199 -20.61 -5.65 -8.23
C LEU A 199 -21.56 -4.83 -9.11
N GLN A 200 -21.05 -4.28 -10.21
CA GLN A 200 -21.85 -3.51 -11.17
C GLN A 200 -22.89 -4.37 -11.87
N ALA A 201 -22.57 -5.64 -12.18
CA ALA A 201 -23.53 -6.60 -12.72
C ALA A 201 -24.69 -6.88 -11.75
N ARG A 202 -24.44 -6.76 -10.45
CA ARG A 202 -25.46 -6.86 -9.39
C ARG A 202 -26.16 -5.52 -9.10
N GLY A 203 -25.91 -4.46 -9.89
CA GLY A 203 -26.51 -3.14 -9.72
C GLY A 203 -25.84 -2.25 -8.65
N ILE A 204 -24.73 -2.68 -8.05
CA ILE A 204 -24.01 -1.90 -7.02
C ILE A 204 -23.15 -0.85 -7.69
N ARG A 205 -23.42 0.43 -7.40
CA ARG A 205 -22.75 1.60 -8.01
C ARG A 205 -22.51 2.72 -6.99
N GLY A 206 -21.80 3.78 -7.40
CA GLY A 206 -21.60 5.00 -6.61
C GLY A 206 -20.93 4.73 -5.26
N ARG A 207 -21.47 5.32 -4.18
CA ARG A 207 -20.92 5.20 -2.82
C ARG A 207 -20.89 3.75 -2.31
N SER A 208 -21.87 2.94 -2.66
CA SER A 208 -21.91 1.52 -2.29
C SER A 208 -20.75 0.75 -2.93
N LEU A 209 -20.43 1.02 -4.20
CA LEU A 209 -19.26 0.44 -4.86
C LEU A 209 -17.96 0.83 -4.15
N ALA A 210 -17.81 2.09 -3.76
CA ALA A 210 -16.66 2.59 -3.02
C ALA A 210 -16.45 1.84 -1.69
N THR A 211 -17.53 1.63 -0.95
CA THR A 211 -17.49 0.88 0.32
C THR A 211 -17.05 -0.57 0.10
N HIS A 212 -17.60 -1.27 -0.90
CA HIS A 212 -17.22 -2.66 -1.19
C HIS A 212 -15.79 -2.81 -1.70
N LEU A 213 -15.31 -1.85 -2.50
CA LEU A 213 -13.93 -1.84 -3.00
C LEU A 213 -12.92 -1.36 -1.93
N GLY A 214 -13.39 -0.76 -0.82
CA GLY A 214 -12.53 -0.15 0.19
C GLY A 214 -11.69 1.01 -0.37
N GLN A 215 -12.23 1.74 -1.36
CA GLN A 215 -11.55 2.82 -2.08
C GLN A 215 -12.26 4.16 -1.89
N PRO A 216 -11.56 5.30 -1.99
CA PRO A 216 -12.20 6.60 -2.09
C PRO A 216 -13.23 6.62 -3.23
N PRO A 217 -14.37 7.37 -3.09
CA PRO A 217 -15.46 7.34 -4.06
C PRO A 217 -15.03 7.61 -5.51
N PHE A 218 -14.17 8.61 -5.73
CA PHE A 218 -13.70 8.96 -7.07
C PHE A 218 -12.80 7.88 -7.70
N ILE A 219 -12.01 7.15 -6.87
CA ILE A 219 -11.19 6.02 -7.34
C ILE A 219 -12.09 4.83 -7.69
N ALA A 220 -13.07 4.53 -6.83
CA ALA A 220 -14.03 3.45 -7.09
C ALA A 220 -14.85 3.71 -8.37
N GLU A 221 -15.25 4.95 -8.61
CA GLU A 221 -15.94 5.36 -9.83
C GLU A 221 -15.05 5.18 -11.07
N LYS A 222 -13.77 5.60 -10.99
CA LYS A 222 -12.79 5.38 -12.04
C LYS A 222 -12.59 3.88 -12.29
N THR A 223 -12.34 3.09 -11.25
CA THR A 223 -12.19 1.63 -11.32
C THR A 223 -13.40 0.99 -11.97
N GLY A 224 -14.61 1.43 -11.61
CA GLY A 224 -15.85 0.93 -12.23
C GLY A 224 -15.99 1.26 -13.71
N ARG A 225 -15.59 2.47 -14.14
CA ARG A 225 -15.57 2.85 -15.57
C ARG A 225 -14.54 2.01 -16.35
N GLU A 226 -13.33 1.85 -15.80
CA GLU A 226 -12.29 1.01 -16.40
C GLU A 226 -12.74 -0.45 -16.49
N ALA A 227 -13.30 -1.01 -15.42
CA ALA A 227 -13.79 -2.38 -15.37
C ALA A 227 -14.82 -2.69 -16.45
N ALA A 228 -15.72 -1.76 -16.73
CA ALA A 228 -16.75 -1.90 -17.74
C ALA A 228 -16.21 -1.98 -19.19
N THR A 229 -14.95 -1.59 -19.41
CA THR A 229 -14.31 -1.68 -20.73
C THR A 229 -13.74 -3.07 -21.04
N PHE A 230 -13.60 -3.95 -20.05
CA PHE A 230 -13.04 -5.28 -20.23
C PHE A 230 -14.13 -6.28 -20.65
N PRO A 231 -13.84 -7.16 -21.64
CA PRO A 231 -14.74 -8.25 -22.00
C PRO A 231 -15.04 -9.19 -20.82
N ALA A 232 -16.19 -9.84 -20.87
CA ALA A 232 -16.53 -10.85 -19.87
C ALA A 232 -15.46 -11.96 -19.83
N GLY A 233 -15.01 -12.32 -18.63
CA GLY A 233 -13.99 -13.34 -18.42
C GLY A 233 -12.54 -12.89 -18.62
N ALA A 234 -12.28 -11.78 -19.33
CA ALA A 234 -10.91 -11.31 -19.61
C ALA A 234 -10.11 -11.06 -18.32
N LEU A 235 -10.72 -10.42 -17.32
CA LEU A 235 -10.07 -10.15 -16.03
C LEU A 235 -9.78 -11.42 -15.22
N LYS A 236 -10.68 -12.43 -15.30
CA LYS A 236 -10.45 -13.74 -14.69
C LYS A 236 -9.28 -14.46 -15.36
N ASN A 237 -9.25 -14.48 -16.69
CA ASN A 237 -8.16 -15.11 -17.44
C ASN A 237 -6.82 -14.41 -17.17
N ALA A 238 -6.81 -13.08 -17.09
CA ALA A 238 -5.61 -12.33 -16.73
C ALA A 238 -5.11 -12.67 -15.30
N LEU A 239 -6.00 -12.90 -14.33
CA LEU A 239 -5.58 -13.33 -12.98
C LEU A 239 -4.96 -14.72 -12.99
N LEU A 240 -5.50 -15.66 -13.77
CA LEU A 240 -4.93 -17.00 -13.93
C LEU A 240 -3.56 -16.92 -14.59
N ALA A 241 -3.43 -16.14 -15.66
CA ALA A 241 -2.15 -15.93 -16.35
C ALA A 241 -1.11 -15.26 -15.44
N LEU A 242 -1.51 -14.26 -14.61
CA LEU A 242 -0.63 -13.63 -13.63
C LEU A 242 -0.17 -14.62 -12.54
N SER A 243 -1.03 -15.54 -12.12
CA SER A 243 -0.67 -16.58 -11.15
C SER A 243 0.37 -17.54 -11.72
N GLU A 244 0.21 -17.94 -12.98
CA GLU A 244 1.18 -18.80 -13.68
C GLU A 244 2.51 -18.05 -13.90
N ALA A 245 2.47 -16.81 -14.39
CA ALA A 245 3.66 -15.99 -14.57
C ALA A 245 4.43 -15.79 -13.25
N ASP A 246 3.74 -15.56 -12.12
CA ASP A 246 4.36 -15.45 -10.80
C ASP A 246 5.12 -16.74 -10.43
N TYR A 247 4.53 -17.89 -10.69
CA TYR A 247 5.15 -19.19 -10.42
C TYR A 247 6.38 -19.45 -11.31
N VAL A 248 6.23 -19.34 -12.62
CA VAL A 248 7.33 -19.66 -13.56
C VAL A 248 8.49 -18.68 -13.44
N LEU A 249 8.22 -17.40 -13.20
CA LEU A 249 9.27 -16.40 -12.98
C LEU A 249 10.03 -16.62 -11.65
N LYS A 250 9.34 -17.03 -10.59
CA LYS A 250 9.98 -17.32 -9.28
C LYS A 250 10.80 -18.61 -9.31
N THR A 251 10.42 -19.57 -10.14
CA THR A 251 11.14 -20.85 -10.30
C THR A 251 12.24 -20.80 -11.36
N GLY A 252 12.38 -19.68 -12.06
CA GLY A 252 13.37 -19.53 -13.15
C GLY A 252 13.02 -20.29 -14.41
N GLN A 253 11.75 -20.68 -14.59
CA GLN A 253 11.26 -21.43 -15.75
C GLN A 253 10.59 -20.53 -16.81
N GLY A 254 10.39 -19.23 -16.51
CA GLY A 254 9.75 -18.28 -17.39
C GLY A 254 10.61 -17.06 -17.67
N ASP A 255 10.15 -16.23 -18.61
CA ASP A 255 10.75 -14.97 -19.00
C ASP A 255 9.76 -13.81 -18.76
N ILE A 256 10.27 -12.59 -18.79
CA ILE A 256 9.49 -11.36 -18.63
C ILE A 256 8.44 -11.18 -19.76
N VAL A 257 8.61 -11.89 -20.86
CA VAL A 257 7.70 -11.88 -22.02
C VAL A 257 6.28 -12.32 -21.64
N GLU A 258 6.10 -13.22 -20.65
CA GLU A 258 4.79 -13.61 -20.13
C GLU A 258 4.03 -12.42 -19.57
N LEU A 259 4.72 -11.52 -18.86
CA LEU A 259 4.10 -10.31 -18.33
C LEU A 259 3.74 -9.31 -19.43
N GLU A 260 4.59 -9.18 -20.47
CA GLU A 260 4.26 -8.37 -21.65
C GLU A 260 3.02 -8.89 -22.35
N ALA A 261 2.90 -10.22 -22.55
CA ALA A 261 1.73 -10.84 -23.14
C ALA A 261 0.45 -10.58 -22.34
N ILE A 262 0.52 -10.64 -21.02
CA ILE A 262 -0.62 -10.32 -20.14
C ILE A 262 -1.00 -8.83 -20.27
N ILE A 263 -0.04 -7.91 -20.30
CA ILE A 263 -0.29 -6.47 -20.48
C ILE A 263 -0.94 -6.21 -21.85
N ILE A 264 -0.48 -6.89 -22.90
CA ILE A 264 -1.06 -6.80 -24.25
C ILE A 264 -2.50 -7.30 -24.25
N SER A 265 -2.75 -8.47 -23.66
CA SER A 265 -4.09 -9.04 -23.53
C SER A 265 -5.04 -8.11 -22.79
N LEU A 266 -4.61 -7.57 -21.65
CA LEU A 266 -5.37 -6.58 -20.88
C LEU A 266 -5.59 -5.27 -21.67
N GLY A 267 -4.66 -4.84 -22.50
CA GLY A 267 -4.75 -3.62 -23.28
C GLY A 267 -5.59 -3.74 -24.56
N ASN A 268 -5.76 -4.94 -25.11
CA ASN A 268 -6.49 -5.18 -26.35
C ASN A 268 -8.00 -5.17 -26.13
N ARG A 269 -8.73 -4.41 -26.97
CA ARG A 269 -10.21 -4.33 -26.91
C ARG A 269 -10.91 -5.60 -27.44
N GLU A 270 -10.22 -6.40 -28.27
CA GLU A 270 -10.77 -7.55 -28.96
C GLU A 270 -10.39 -8.90 -28.33
N ALA A 271 -9.49 -8.92 -27.35
CA ALA A 271 -8.99 -10.15 -26.72
C ALA A 271 -9.97 -10.71 -25.68
N GLY A 272 -11.08 -11.25 -26.14
CA GLY A 272 -11.97 -12.11 -25.33
C GLY A 272 -11.55 -13.57 -25.26
N THR A 273 -10.45 -13.97 -25.92
CA THR A 273 -10.01 -15.38 -26.05
C THR A 273 -8.48 -15.46 -25.92
N LEU A 274 -8.01 -15.90 -24.80
CA LEU A 274 -6.78 -16.67 -24.64
C LEU A 274 -7.18 -18.06 -24.22
#